data_81807c997cf77683b773bc1aa0dfd364
#
_entry.id   81807c997cf77683b773bc1aa0dfd364
#
_cell.length_a   1.000
_cell.length_b   1.000
_cell.length_c   1.000
_cell.angle_alpha   90.00
_cell.angle_beta   90.00
_cell.angle_gamma   90.00
#
_symmetry.space_group_name_H-M   'P 1'
#
loop_
_entity.id
_entity.type
_entity.pdbx_description
1 polymer ?
#
loop_
_entity_poly.entity_id
_entity_poly.type
_entity_poly.pdbx_seq_one_letter_code
_entity_poly.pdbx_strand_id
1 'polypeptide(L)'
;MKKLGIFGNAVVLTLVFCVFLFAFIQCDNGTTSIYEGITVVCLGDSLTAGHGATTPGLVDRSKSYPAYLQNKINIPVINAGISGNTTTQGLFRVDAQVLSQNPQIVIINLGANDFFQRIPVTTTRDNLQNIINKVNDGNRKIYLVKFYTEEIAMELFDVFGVTDYDFQAIIDQYDELFDSLVSENDVTLIENIWCGVWGIHMSDPVHPDAEGYEIMANNIFNVLQPYLQANDLLK
;
A
#
# COMPACT_ATOMS: atom_id res chain seq x y z
N MET A 1 30.78 53.36 -64.55
CA MET A 1 29.61 54.07 -64.05
C MET A 1 29.11 53.29 -62.81
N LYS A 2 29.14 53.93 -61.72
CA LYS A 2 28.65 53.70 -60.35
C LYS A 2 28.25 52.30 -59.93
N LYS A 3 29.10 51.66 -59.06
CA LYS A 3 28.80 50.57 -58.15
C LYS A 3 27.99 51.17 -56.97
N LEU A 4 26.90 50.52 -56.61
CA LEU A 4 26.22 50.76 -55.32
C LEU A 4 26.32 49.50 -54.50
N GLY A 5 27.03 49.56 -53.40
CA GLY A 5 27.12 48.51 -52.41
C GLY A 5 25.93 48.52 -51.49
N ILE A 6 25.41 47.38 -51.15
CA ILE A 6 24.38 47.18 -50.16
C ILE A 6 25.01 46.42 -48.98
N PHE A 7 25.12 47.16 -47.85
CA PHE A 7 25.51 46.57 -46.58
C PHE A 7 24.34 45.76 -46.02
N GLY A 8 24.58 44.48 -45.86
CA GLY A 8 23.65 43.60 -45.13
C GLY A 8 23.88 43.73 -43.63
N ASN A 9 22.92 44.26 -42.92
CA ASN A 9 22.89 44.22 -41.46
C ASN A 9 22.46 42.84 -41.02
N ALA A 10 23.37 42.13 -40.37
CA ALA A 10 23.06 40.91 -39.62
C ALA A 10 22.38 41.34 -38.29
N VAL A 11 21.09 41.13 -38.19
CA VAL A 11 20.38 41.26 -36.91
C VAL A 11 20.62 39.97 -36.10
N VAL A 12 21.47 40.08 -35.10
CA VAL A 12 21.65 39.02 -34.08
C VAL A 12 20.42 39.05 -33.18
N LEU A 13 19.54 38.09 -33.39
CA LEU A 13 18.38 37.90 -32.49
C LEU A 13 18.84 37.20 -31.24
N THR A 14 19.14 37.95 -30.19
CA THR A 14 19.42 37.41 -28.85
C THR A 14 18.10 37.01 -28.21
N LEU A 15 17.81 35.70 -28.21
CA LEU A 15 16.71 35.13 -27.45
C LEU A 15 17.06 35.20 -25.95
N VAL A 16 16.52 36.19 -25.27
CA VAL A 16 16.53 36.24 -23.79
C VAL A 16 15.48 35.26 -23.30
N PHE A 17 15.94 34.11 -22.84
CA PHE A 17 15.11 33.17 -22.08
C PHE A 17 14.86 33.78 -20.69
N CYS A 18 13.76 34.51 -20.55
CA CYS A 18 13.23 34.86 -19.23
C CYS A 18 12.66 33.59 -18.59
N VAL A 19 13.48 32.93 -17.78
CA VAL A 19 12.99 31.95 -16.81
C VAL A 19 12.21 32.71 -15.75
N PHE A 20 10.89 32.76 -15.89
CA PHE A 20 10.03 33.19 -14.80
C PHE A 20 10.05 32.08 -13.73
N LEU A 21 10.93 32.24 -12.74
CA LEU A 21 10.77 31.55 -11.46
C LEU A 21 9.50 32.15 -10.81
N PHE A 22 8.37 31.50 -11.00
CA PHE A 22 7.25 31.71 -10.10
C PHE A 22 7.61 31.09 -8.75
N ALA A 23 8.21 31.88 -7.89
CA ALA A 23 8.23 31.60 -6.47
C ALA A 23 6.78 31.73 -6.00
N PHE A 24 6.07 30.63 -5.90
CA PHE A 24 4.86 30.56 -5.10
C PHE A 24 5.32 30.77 -3.65
N ILE A 25 5.27 32.01 -3.17
CA ILE A 25 5.26 32.27 -1.74
C ILE A 25 3.89 31.83 -1.27
N GLN A 26 3.78 30.54 -0.95
CA GLN A 26 2.71 30.04 -0.13
C GLN A 26 2.98 30.58 1.25
N CYS A 27 2.16 31.51 1.73
CA CYS A 27 2.13 31.87 3.14
C CYS A 27 1.60 30.66 3.89
N ASP A 28 2.52 29.77 4.25
CA ASP A 28 2.25 28.64 5.12
C ASP A 28 2.21 29.20 6.53
N ASN A 29 1.06 29.11 7.18
CA ASN A 29 0.92 29.39 8.60
C ASN A 29 1.76 28.38 9.36
N GLY A 30 3.00 28.73 9.59
CA GLY A 30 4.06 28.24 10.44
C GLY A 30 3.85 26.99 11.30
N THR A 31 3.50 25.85 10.69
CA THR A 31 3.83 24.54 11.20
C THR A 31 4.70 23.85 10.16
N THR A 32 6.00 24.13 10.19
CA THR A 32 6.97 23.24 9.55
C THR A 32 6.77 21.87 10.14
N SER A 33 6.21 20.95 9.35
CA SER A 33 6.11 19.54 9.73
C SER A 33 7.55 19.05 9.98
N ILE A 34 7.86 18.71 11.24
CA ILE A 34 9.14 18.10 11.62
C ILE A 34 9.33 16.70 10.99
N TYR A 35 8.38 16.26 10.20
CA TYR A 35 8.28 14.93 9.56
C TYR A 35 8.61 14.96 8.06
N GLU A 36 9.42 15.93 7.59
CA GLU A 36 9.87 15.93 6.18
C GLU A 36 10.58 14.60 5.85
N GLY A 37 10.02 13.87 4.90
CA GLY A 37 10.59 12.63 4.40
C GLY A 37 10.13 11.34 5.09
N ILE A 38 9.27 11.40 6.11
CA ILE A 38 8.72 10.23 6.77
C ILE A 38 7.35 9.91 6.17
N THR A 39 7.18 8.70 5.64
CA THR A 39 5.90 8.26 5.04
C THR A 39 5.57 6.83 5.43
N VAL A 40 4.27 6.49 5.38
CA VAL A 40 3.76 5.11 5.37
C VAL A 40 3.36 4.75 3.96
N VAL A 41 3.80 3.62 3.45
CA VAL A 41 3.30 3.07 2.20
C VAL A 41 2.55 1.77 2.46
N CYS A 42 1.30 1.71 2.03
CA CYS A 42 0.46 0.51 2.08
C CYS A 42 0.50 -0.16 0.70
N LEU A 43 1.37 -1.16 0.54
CA LEU A 43 1.44 -2.00 -0.65
C LEU A 43 0.40 -3.12 -0.53
N GLY A 44 -0.51 -3.22 -1.49
CA GLY A 44 -1.54 -4.24 -1.40
C GLY A 44 -2.42 -4.40 -2.64
N ASP A 45 -3.47 -5.15 -2.48
CA ASP A 45 -4.46 -5.48 -3.50
C ASP A 45 -5.76 -4.66 -3.39
N SER A 46 -6.92 -5.29 -3.60
CA SER A 46 -8.23 -4.66 -3.52
C SER A 46 -8.58 -4.16 -2.12
N LEU A 47 -8.17 -4.86 -1.07
CA LEU A 47 -8.39 -4.43 0.31
C LEU A 47 -7.64 -3.13 0.62
N THR A 48 -6.43 -2.98 0.09
CA THR A 48 -5.67 -1.74 0.23
C THR A 48 -6.23 -0.64 -0.67
N ALA A 49 -6.68 -0.98 -1.89
CA ALA A 49 -7.25 -0.01 -2.82
C ALA A 49 -8.57 0.61 -2.33
N GLY A 50 -9.35 -0.05 -1.47
CA GLY A 50 -10.68 0.36 -1.03
C GLY A 50 -11.78 -0.11 -1.99
N HIS A 51 -11.64 -1.34 -2.52
CA HIS A 51 -12.65 -1.95 -3.39
C HIS A 51 -13.92 -2.24 -2.60
N GLY A 52 -15.08 -1.91 -3.17
CA GLY A 52 -16.37 -2.14 -2.52
C GLY A 52 -16.75 -1.10 -1.46
N ALA A 53 -15.86 -0.21 -1.04
CA ALA A 53 -16.04 0.66 0.12
C ALA A 53 -17.35 1.48 0.09
N THR A 54 -17.74 2.04 -1.04
CA THR A 54 -18.99 2.81 -1.19
C THR A 54 -19.98 2.17 -2.15
N THR A 55 -19.49 1.44 -3.12
CA THR A 55 -20.29 0.77 -4.14
C THR A 55 -19.67 -0.57 -4.47
N PRO A 56 -20.42 -1.68 -4.39
CA PRO A 56 -19.92 -2.99 -4.78
C PRO A 56 -19.28 -2.99 -6.17
N GLY A 57 -18.11 -3.59 -6.31
CA GLY A 57 -17.37 -3.68 -7.57
C GLY A 57 -16.58 -2.43 -7.98
N LEU A 58 -16.65 -1.32 -7.23
CA LEU A 58 -15.89 -0.10 -7.50
C LEU A 58 -14.84 0.18 -6.41
N VAL A 59 -13.78 0.89 -6.80
CA VAL A 59 -12.73 1.34 -5.87
C VAL A 59 -13.03 2.76 -5.40
N ASP A 60 -13.08 2.95 -4.08
CA ASP A 60 -13.11 4.26 -3.45
C ASP A 60 -11.92 4.41 -2.48
N ARG A 61 -10.84 5.01 -2.98
CA ARG A 61 -9.62 5.22 -2.19
C ARG A 61 -9.83 6.12 -0.98
N SER A 62 -10.81 7.03 -1.03
CA SER A 62 -11.11 7.95 0.09
C SER A 62 -11.75 7.24 1.29
N LYS A 63 -12.26 6.02 1.08
CA LYS A 63 -12.87 5.15 2.07
C LYS A 63 -12.09 3.85 2.28
N SER A 64 -10.86 3.79 1.84
CA SER A 64 -9.94 2.68 2.08
C SER A 64 -9.33 2.73 3.48
N TYR A 65 -8.82 1.60 3.99
CA TYR A 65 -8.14 1.61 5.29
C TYR A 65 -6.93 2.55 5.34
N PRO A 66 -6.12 2.74 4.26
CA PRO A 66 -5.04 3.74 4.29
C PRO A 66 -5.56 5.17 4.49
N ALA A 67 -6.72 5.52 3.89
CA ALA A 67 -7.33 6.83 4.07
C ALA A 67 -7.82 7.05 5.52
N TYR A 68 -8.44 6.04 6.14
CA TYR A 68 -8.82 6.12 7.54
C TYR A 68 -7.61 6.13 8.47
N LEU A 69 -6.54 5.39 8.15
CA LEU A 69 -5.29 5.40 8.90
C LEU A 69 -4.63 6.80 8.86
N GLN A 70 -4.69 7.50 7.72
CA GLN A 70 -4.21 8.88 7.57
C GLN A 70 -4.86 9.84 8.57
N ASN A 71 -6.09 9.59 9.01
CA ASN A 71 -6.76 10.43 10.00
C ASN A 71 -6.19 10.30 11.41
N LYS A 72 -5.39 9.29 11.69
CA LYS A 72 -4.86 8.93 13.00
C LYS A 72 -3.39 9.28 13.20
N ILE A 73 -2.64 9.49 12.11
CA ILE A 73 -1.19 9.67 12.14
C ILE A 73 -0.76 10.95 11.44
N ASN A 74 0.32 11.56 11.94
CA ASN A 74 0.81 12.88 11.50
C ASN A 74 1.62 12.85 10.19
N ILE A 75 2.03 11.66 9.75
CA ILE A 75 2.82 11.47 8.53
C ILE A 75 1.95 11.01 7.36
N PRO A 76 2.34 11.28 6.10
CA PRO A 76 1.58 10.85 4.94
C PRO A 76 1.40 9.33 4.86
N VAL A 77 0.19 8.87 4.53
CA VAL A 77 -0.12 7.48 4.23
C VAL A 77 -0.43 7.33 2.75
N ILE A 78 0.41 6.60 2.05
CA ILE A 78 0.32 6.39 0.61
C ILE A 78 -0.38 5.06 0.34
N ASN A 79 -1.51 5.12 -0.36
CA ASN A 79 -2.24 3.95 -0.81
C ASN A 79 -1.66 3.43 -2.14
N ALA A 80 -0.85 2.39 -2.07
CA ALA A 80 -0.31 1.65 -3.21
C ALA A 80 -1.06 0.34 -3.48
N GLY A 81 -2.38 0.31 -3.24
CA GLY A 81 -3.27 -0.82 -3.53
C GLY A 81 -3.68 -0.86 -5.01
N ILE A 82 -3.70 -2.04 -5.60
CA ILE A 82 -4.25 -2.31 -6.93
C ILE A 82 -5.12 -3.57 -6.87
N SER A 83 -6.42 -3.43 -7.13
CA SER A 83 -7.36 -4.55 -7.10
C SER A 83 -6.90 -5.71 -8.00
N GLY A 84 -7.03 -6.94 -7.49
CA GLY A 84 -6.66 -8.16 -8.20
C GLY A 84 -5.17 -8.48 -8.20
N ASN A 85 -4.30 -7.63 -7.64
CA ASN A 85 -2.86 -7.90 -7.64
C ASN A 85 -2.50 -9.11 -6.80
N THR A 86 -1.72 -10.01 -7.40
CA THR A 86 -1.02 -11.10 -6.74
C THR A 86 0.29 -10.60 -6.14
N THR A 87 0.95 -11.45 -5.35
CA THR A 87 2.30 -11.17 -4.83
C THR A 87 3.33 -10.93 -5.94
N THR A 88 3.23 -11.62 -7.06
CA THR A 88 4.09 -11.40 -8.25
C THR A 88 3.94 -9.98 -8.79
N GLN A 89 2.70 -9.51 -8.93
CA GLN A 89 2.43 -8.16 -9.42
C GLN A 89 2.82 -7.10 -8.38
N GLY A 90 2.63 -7.38 -7.09
CA GLY A 90 3.12 -6.55 -6.00
C GLY A 90 4.63 -6.38 -6.03
N LEU A 91 5.38 -7.49 -6.16
CA LEU A 91 6.84 -7.49 -6.25
C LEU A 91 7.35 -6.66 -7.44
N PHE A 92 6.71 -6.78 -8.60
CA PHE A 92 7.09 -6.05 -9.80
C PHE A 92 7.05 -4.52 -9.61
N ARG A 93 6.16 -3.99 -8.78
CA ARG A 93 5.95 -2.55 -8.61
C ARG A 93 6.56 -1.95 -7.33
N VAL A 94 7.26 -2.76 -6.52
CA VAL A 94 7.88 -2.29 -5.26
C VAL A 94 8.79 -1.09 -5.48
N ASP A 95 9.68 -1.15 -6.48
CA ASP A 95 10.64 -0.07 -6.73
C ASP A 95 9.94 1.25 -7.07
N ALA A 96 8.96 1.20 -7.98
CA ALA A 96 8.27 2.37 -8.49
C ALA A 96 7.21 2.96 -7.52
N GLN A 97 6.57 2.13 -6.70
CA GLN A 97 5.43 2.57 -5.88
C GLN A 97 5.73 2.59 -4.38
N VAL A 98 6.76 1.88 -3.94
CA VAL A 98 7.15 1.84 -2.52
C VAL A 98 8.48 2.56 -2.31
N LEU A 99 9.57 2.06 -2.92
CA LEU A 99 10.91 2.58 -2.65
C LEU A 99 11.09 4.02 -3.14
N SER A 100 10.46 4.40 -4.25
CA SER A 100 10.46 5.78 -4.75
C SER A 100 9.88 6.80 -3.76
N GLN A 101 9.07 6.36 -2.80
CA GLN A 101 8.47 7.20 -1.75
C GLN A 101 9.37 7.32 -0.51
N ASN A 102 10.49 6.60 -0.48
CA ASN A 102 11.40 6.52 0.67
C ASN A 102 10.66 6.32 2.02
N PRO A 103 9.81 5.28 2.16
CA PRO A 103 8.96 5.12 3.33
C PRO A 103 9.77 4.76 4.57
N GLN A 104 9.31 5.21 5.74
CA GLN A 104 9.80 4.71 7.02
C GLN A 104 9.01 3.49 7.48
N ILE A 105 7.74 3.41 7.10
CA ILE A 105 6.85 2.30 7.43
C ILE A 105 6.30 1.72 6.13
N VAL A 106 6.37 0.40 6.00
CA VAL A 106 5.73 -0.34 4.89
C VAL A 106 4.74 -1.34 5.46
N ILE A 107 3.50 -1.27 4.99
CA ILE A 107 2.46 -2.26 5.28
C ILE A 107 2.26 -3.09 4.01
N ILE A 108 2.49 -4.40 4.08
CA ILE A 108 2.35 -5.35 2.97
C ILE A 108 1.06 -6.14 3.19
N ASN A 109 0.06 -5.95 2.33
CA ASN A 109 -1.22 -6.66 2.36
C ASN A 109 -1.46 -7.32 1.00
N LEU A 110 -0.82 -8.44 0.77
CA LEU A 110 -0.85 -9.23 -0.47
C LEU A 110 -0.90 -10.72 -0.15
N GLY A 111 -1.37 -11.52 -1.10
CA GLY A 111 -1.45 -12.98 -1.02
C GLY A 111 -2.88 -13.50 -1.15
N ALA A 112 -3.91 -12.70 -0.89
CA ALA A 112 -5.31 -13.11 -1.04
C ALA A 112 -5.62 -13.53 -2.49
N ASN A 113 -5.14 -12.78 -3.47
CA ASN A 113 -5.34 -13.15 -4.89
C ASN A 113 -4.52 -14.37 -5.31
N ASP A 114 -3.37 -14.61 -4.70
CA ASP A 114 -2.59 -15.85 -4.91
C ASP A 114 -3.39 -17.05 -4.42
N PHE A 115 -3.97 -16.94 -3.23
CA PHE A 115 -4.83 -17.95 -2.65
C PHE A 115 -6.03 -18.27 -3.55
N PHE A 116 -6.81 -17.25 -3.96
CA PHE A 116 -7.99 -17.44 -4.83
C PHE A 116 -7.64 -17.97 -6.22
N GLN A 117 -6.49 -17.57 -6.78
CA GLN A 117 -6.02 -18.02 -8.09
C GLN A 117 -5.23 -19.33 -8.03
N ARG A 118 -5.13 -19.97 -6.84
CA ARG A 118 -4.43 -21.23 -6.62
C ARG A 118 -2.96 -21.18 -7.06
N ILE A 119 -2.32 -20.02 -6.87
CA ILE A 119 -0.88 -19.90 -7.09
C ILE A 119 -0.18 -20.74 -6.00
N PRO A 120 0.85 -21.52 -6.34
CA PRO A 120 1.56 -22.32 -5.36
C PRO A 120 2.02 -21.48 -4.16
N VAL A 121 1.78 -21.98 -2.94
CA VAL A 121 2.10 -21.28 -1.69
C VAL A 121 3.60 -20.93 -1.63
N THR A 122 4.46 -21.79 -2.18
CA THR A 122 5.90 -21.51 -2.28
C THR A 122 6.19 -20.27 -3.12
N THR A 123 5.45 -20.04 -4.22
CA THR A 123 5.57 -18.84 -5.06
C THR A 123 5.14 -17.60 -4.28
N THR A 124 4.03 -17.69 -3.57
CA THR A 124 3.53 -16.60 -2.71
C THR A 124 4.56 -16.24 -1.63
N ARG A 125 5.12 -17.26 -0.95
CA ARG A 125 6.17 -17.08 0.05
C ARG A 125 7.40 -16.40 -0.52
N ASP A 126 7.93 -16.92 -1.63
CA ASP A 126 9.14 -16.39 -2.25
C ASP A 126 8.96 -14.93 -2.71
N ASN A 127 7.79 -14.59 -3.25
CA ASN A 127 7.47 -13.22 -3.63
C ASN A 127 7.38 -12.29 -2.42
N LEU A 128 6.69 -12.69 -1.35
CA LEU A 128 6.62 -11.90 -0.11
C LEU A 128 8.00 -11.73 0.51
N GLN A 129 8.83 -12.78 0.56
CA GLN A 129 10.20 -12.70 1.02
C GLN A 129 11.04 -11.72 0.17
N ASN A 130 10.89 -11.77 -1.16
CA ASN A 130 11.58 -10.84 -2.05
C ASN A 130 11.09 -9.39 -1.88
N ILE A 131 9.79 -9.18 -1.61
CA ILE A 131 9.26 -7.84 -1.26
C ILE A 131 9.91 -7.37 0.04
N ILE A 132 9.90 -8.19 1.09
CA ILE A 132 10.52 -7.88 2.38
C ILE A 132 12.00 -7.54 2.20
N ASN A 133 12.76 -8.37 1.47
CA ASN A 133 14.18 -8.12 1.20
C ASN A 133 14.43 -6.79 0.48
N LYS A 134 13.56 -6.43 -0.48
CA LYS A 134 13.68 -5.16 -1.21
C LYS A 134 13.39 -3.95 -0.33
N VAL A 135 12.38 -4.02 0.52
CA VAL A 135 11.98 -2.88 1.36
C VAL A 135 12.80 -2.76 2.64
N ASN A 136 13.44 -3.84 3.08
CA ASN A 136 14.28 -3.83 4.27
C ASN A 136 15.63 -3.16 3.99
N ASP A 137 15.86 -2.01 4.62
CA ASP A 137 17.15 -1.28 4.61
C ASP A 137 17.81 -1.22 6.00
N GLY A 138 17.27 -1.99 6.95
CA GLY A 138 17.70 -2.01 8.35
C GLY A 138 17.10 -0.92 9.23
N ASN A 139 16.39 0.07 8.66
CA ASN A 139 15.77 1.16 9.40
C ASN A 139 14.24 1.21 9.23
N ARG A 140 13.71 0.64 8.14
CA ARG A 140 12.27 0.63 7.89
C ARG A 140 11.54 -0.34 8.79
N LYS A 141 10.40 0.12 9.33
CA LYS A 141 9.49 -0.76 10.04
C LYS A 141 8.55 -1.43 9.03
N ILE A 142 8.54 -2.75 9.02
CA ILE A 142 7.76 -3.56 8.07
C ILE A 142 6.65 -4.28 8.83
N TYR A 143 5.43 -4.13 8.31
CA TYR A 143 4.25 -4.85 8.78
C TYR A 143 3.73 -5.75 7.66
N LEU A 144 3.50 -7.02 7.98
CA LEU A 144 2.93 -8.00 7.07
C LEU A 144 1.51 -8.32 7.53
N VAL A 145 0.54 -8.23 6.64
CA VAL A 145 -0.87 -8.51 6.95
C VAL A 145 -1.20 -9.95 6.59
N LYS A 146 -1.68 -10.71 7.57
CA LYS A 146 -2.33 -12.00 7.34
C LYS A 146 -3.77 -11.73 6.92
N PHE A 147 -4.08 -11.99 5.65
CA PHE A 147 -5.34 -11.58 5.01
C PHE A 147 -6.55 -12.44 5.35
N TYR A 148 -6.39 -13.49 6.14
CA TYR A 148 -7.45 -14.44 6.53
C TYR A 148 -7.34 -14.83 8.00
N THR A 149 -8.43 -15.39 8.52
CA THR A 149 -8.45 -16.31 9.66
C THR A 149 -8.91 -17.67 9.17
N GLU A 150 -8.71 -18.74 9.94
CA GLU A 150 -9.18 -20.08 9.58
C GLU A 150 -10.68 -20.08 9.31
N GLU A 151 -11.50 -19.45 10.17
CA GLU A 151 -12.95 -19.31 10.01
C GLU A 151 -13.32 -18.64 8.69
N ILE A 152 -12.68 -17.51 8.35
CA ILE A 152 -12.92 -16.78 7.11
C ILE A 152 -12.53 -17.63 5.89
N ALA A 153 -11.40 -18.30 5.94
CA ALA A 153 -10.96 -19.16 4.87
C ALA A 153 -11.95 -20.28 4.61
N MET A 154 -12.48 -20.93 5.65
CA MET A 154 -13.50 -21.97 5.55
C MET A 154 -14.79 -21.46 4.91
N GLU A 155 -15.31 -20.31 5.34
CA GLU A 155 -16.52 -19.71 4.76
C GLU A 155 -16.34 -19.34 3.28
N LEU A 156 -15.17 -18.79 2.92
CA LEU A 156 -14.87 -18.40 1.53
C LEU A 156 -14.85 -19.62 0.60
N PHE A 157 -14.36 -20.73 1.08
CA PHE A 157 -14.38 -21.98 0.31
C PHE A 157 -15.80 -22.44 0.02
N ASP A 158 -16.69 -22.38 0.99
CA ASP A 158 -18.10 -22.71 0.80
C ASP A 158 -18.76 -21.76 -0.21
N VAL A 159 -18.52 -20.47 -0.09
CA VAL A 159 -19.08 -19.44 -1.00
C VAL A 159 -18.61 -19.65 -2.44
N PHE A 160 -17.35 -20.01 -2.66
CA PHE A 160 -16.80 -20.23 -4.00
C PHE A 160 -16.97 -21.66 -4.51
N GLY A 161 -17.65 -22.54 -3.75
CA GLY A 161 -17.95 -23.92 -4.16
C GLY A 161 -16.71 -24.78 -4.42
N VAL A 162 -15.64 -24.52 -3.68
CA VAL A 162 -14.38 -25.25 -3.85
C VAL A 162 -14.44 -26.52 -3.01
N THR A 163 -14.70 -27.65 -3.64
CA THR A 163 -14.90 -28.96 -2.97
C THR A 163 -13.75 -29.95 -3.15
N ASP A 164 -12.76 -29.63 -4.00
CA ASP A 164 -11.76 -30.58 -4.48
C ASP A 164 -10.41 -30.50 -3.75
N TYR A 165 -10.34 -29.71 -2.69
CA TYR A 165 -9.09 -29.44 -1.96
C TYR A 165 -9.16 -29.94 -0.53
N ASP A 166 -8.02 -30.40 -0.04
CA ASP A 166 -7.76 -30.51 1.39
C ASP A 166 -7.50 -29.08 1.93
N PHE A 167 -8.58 -28.42 2.36
CA PHE A 167 -8.57 -27.07 2.85
C PHE A 167 -7.63 -26.84 4.01
N GLN A 168 -7.67 -27.79 4.96
CA GLN A 168 -6.83 -27.68 6.13
C GLN A 168 -5.35 -27.66 5.73
N ALA A 169 -4.96 -28.51 4.78
CA ALA A 169 -3.60 -28.55 4.28
C ALA A 169 -3.15 -27.23 3.61
N ILE A 170 -4.09 -26.51 2.97
CA ILE A 170 -3.77 -25.20 2.37
C ILE A 170 -3.66 -24.13 3.45
N ILE A 171 -4.59 -24.11 4.41
CA ILE A 171 -4.52 -23.19 5.55
C ILE A 171 -3.21 -23.41 6.31
N ASP A 172 -2.88 -24.64 6.63
CA ASP A 172 -1.64 -25.00 7.32
C ASP A 172 -0.39 -24.51 6.56
N GLN A 173 -0.36 -24.64 5.23
CA GLN A 173 0.73 -24.13 4.40
C GLN A 173 0.83 -22.60 4.42
N TYR A 174 -0.31 -21.88 4.44
CA TYR A 174 -0.31 -20.41 4.56
C TYR A 174 0.06 -19.96 5.96
N ASP A 175 -0.33 -20.69 7.02
CA ASP A 175 0.10 -20.43 8.39
C ASP A 175 1.61 -20.61 8.52
N GLU A 176 2.16 -21.70 8.01
CA GLU A 176 3.60 -21.94 7.96
C GLU A 176 4.34 -20.86 7.16
N LEU A 177 3.73 -20.37 6.05
CA LEU A 177 4.28 -19.28 5.25
C LEU A 177 4.43 -18.03 6.11
N PHE A 178 3.37 -17.56 6.78
CA PHE A 178 3.42 -16.35 7.60
C PHE A 178 4.37 -16.51 8.79
N ASP A 179 4.33 -17.64 9.48
CA ASP A 179 5.20 -17.94 10.60
C ASP A 179 6.68 -17.93 10.19
N SER A 180 7.00 -18.53 9.04
CA SER A 180 8.37 -18.54 8.51
C SER A 180 8.85 -17.12 8.18
N LEU A 181 8.02 -16.31 7.51
CA LEU A 181 8.38 -14.93 7.17
C LEU A 181 8.63 -14.07 8.41
N VAL A 182 7.83 -14.26 9.47
CA VAL A 182 8.02 -13.55 10.74
C VAL A 182 9.28 -14.02 11.46
N SER A 183 9.53 -15.32 11.51
CA SER A 183 10.70 -15.88 12.20
C SER A 183 12.03 -15.58 11.51
N GLU A 184 12.01 -15.44 10.19
CA GLU A 184 13.21 -15.21 9.36
C GLU A 184 13.54 -13.72 9.17
N ASN A 185 12.60 -12.80 9.49
CA ASN A 185 12.72 -11.38 9.17
C ASN A 185 12.31 -10.48 10.36
N ASP A 186 12.83 -9.24 10.40
CA ASP A 186 12.33 -8.20 11.32
C ASP A 186 11.05 -7.57 10.76
N VAL A 187 9.96 -8.33 10.80
CA VAL A 187 8.62 -7.89 10.41
C VAL A 187 7.64 -8.10 11.56
N THR A 188 6.62 -7.26 11.62
CA THR A 188 5.53 -7.40 12.58
C THR A 188 4.29 -7.90 11.85
N LEU A 189 3.72 -9.02 12.30
CA LEU A 189 2.48 -9.57 11.72
C LEU A 189 1.26 -8.80 12.22
N ILE A 190 0.33 -8.53 11.31
CA ILE A 190 -1.01 -8.01 11.59
C ILE A 190 -2.00 -9.12 11.24
N GLU A 191 -2.58 -9.77 12.26
CA GLU A 191 -3.43 -10.96 12.08
C GLU A 191 -4.92 -10.63 12.06
N ASN A 192 -5.35 -9.62 12.81
CA ASN A 192 -6.77 -9.43 13.15
C ASN A 192 -7.45 -8.31 12.36
N ILE A 193 -7.12 -8.13 11.07
CA ILE A 193 -7.72 -7.05 10.26
C ILE A 193 -9.24 -7.19 10.13
N TRP A 194 -9.76 -8.41 10.22
CA TRP A 194 -11.17 -8.75 10.05
C TRP A 194 -12.01 -8.68 11.33
N CYS A 195 -11.39 -8.45 12.48
CA CYS A 195 -12.13 -8.40 13.76
C CYS A 195 -13.16 -7.27 13.73
N GLY A 196 -14.44 -7.64 13.90
CA GLY A 196 -15.58 -6.72 13.81
C GLY A 196 -15.98 -6.30 12.40
N VAL A 197 -15.36 -6.84 11.37
CA VAL A 197 -15.65 -6.55 9.94
C VAL A 197 -16.41 -7.69 9.29
N TRP A 198 -15.83 -8.89 9.37
CA TRP A 198 -16.35 -10.07 8.66
C TRP A 198 -17.80 -10.41 9.02
N GLY A 199 -18.61 -10.69 8.01
CA GLY A 199 -20.02 -11.05 8.17
C GLY A 199 -20.96 -9.89 8.60
N ILE A 200 -20.42 -8.70 8.91
CA ILE A 200 -21.21 -7.54 9.40
C ILE A 200 -21.08 -6.36 8.45
N HIS A 201 -19.85 -5.95 8.14
CA HIS A 201 -19.54 -4.76 7.35
C HIS A 201 -18.90 -5.15 6.01
N MET A 202 -19.66 -5.92 5.21
CA MET A 202 -19.24 -6.43 3.91
C MET A 202 -20.07 -5.82 2.79
N SER A 203 -19.42 -5.40 1.73
CA SER A 203 -20.02 -4.91 0.49
C SER A 203 -20.29 -6.04 -0.50
N ASP A 204 -19.45 -7.05 -0.51
CA ASP A 204 -19.53 -8.28 -1.26
C ASP A 204 -18.87 -9.43 -0.48
N PRO A 205 -18.80 -10.67 -0.98
CA PRO A 205 -18.26 -11.79 -0.20
C PRO A 205 -16.82 -11.65 0.31
N VAL A 206 -16.04 -10.72 -0.24
CA VAL A 206 -14.59 -10.59 0.10
C VAL A 206 -14.15 -9.17 0.40
N HIS A 207 -15.02 -8.17 0.19
CA HIS A 207 -14.64 -6.77 0.38
C HIS A 207 -15.51 -6.08 1.43
N PRO A 208 -14.89 -5.33 2.36
CA PRO A 208 -15.61 -4.50 3.31
C PRO A 208 -16.40 -3.37 2.64
N ASP A 209 -17.46 -2.91 3.32
CA ASP A 209 -18.03 -1.59 3.09
C ASP A 209 -17.18 -0.49 3.73
N ALA A 210 -17.62 0.78 3.67
CA ALA A 210 -16.87 1.91 4.21
C ALA A 210 -16.64 1.81 5.72
N GLU A 211 -17.61 1.32 6.47
CA GLU A 211 -17.50 1.13 7.93
C GLU A 211 -16.53 -0.02 8.25
N GLY A 212 -16.60 -1.10 7.49
CA GLY A 212 -15.66 -2.22 7.59
C GLY A 212 -14.21 -1.79 7.33
N TYR A 213 -13.97 -0.93 6.35
CA TYR A 213 -12.62 -0.37 6.12
C TYR A 213 -12.15 0.55 7.24
N GLU A 214 -13.04 1.29 7.89
CA GLU A 214 -12.70 2.10 9.07
C GLU A 214 -12.32 1.21 10.25
N ILE A 215 -13.08 0.14 10.51
CA ILE A 215 -12.77 -0.86 11.54
C ILE A 215 -11.43 -1.54 11.23
N MET A 216 -11.22 -1.96 9.98
CA MET A 216 -9.94 -2.53 9.53
C MET A 216 -8.76 -1.57 9.78
N ALA A 217 -8.93 -0.29 9.49
CA ALA A 217 -7.92 0.72 9.79
C ALA A 217 -7.63 0.85 11.30
N ASN A 218 -8.66 0.71 12.16
CA ASN A 218 -8.48 0.68 13.60
C ASN A 218 -7.69 -0.54 14.06
N ASN A 219 -8.00 -1.72 13.51
CA ASN A 219 -7.29 -2.96 13.82
C ASN A 219 -5.81 -2.87 13.43
N ILE A 220 -5.51 -2.34 12.24
CA ILE A 220 -4.14 -2.08 11.78
C ILE A 220 -3.46 -1.05 12.69
N PHE A 221 -4.13 0.07 12.97
CA PHE A 221 -3.59 1.14 13.83
C PHE A 221 -3.18 0.64 15.21
N ASN A 222 -3.97 -0.23 15.82
CA ASN A 222 -3.67 -0.80 17.15
C ASN A 222 -2.32 -1.55 17.17
N VAL A 223 -1.95 -2.21 16.06
CA VAL A 223 -0.65 -2.90 15.93
C VAL A 223 0.49 -1.90 15.67
N LEU A 224 0.22 -0.82 14.93
CA LEU A 224 1.21 0.21 14.64
C LEU A 224 1.44 1.16 15.83
N GLN A 225 0.45 1.33 16.68
CA GLN A 225 0.41 2.35 17.74
C GLN A 225 1.65 2.39 18.63
N PRO A 226 2.20 1.28 19.13
CA PRO A 226 3.40 1.32 19.98
C PRO A 226 4.61 1.96 19.27
N TYR A 227 4.81 1.63 17.99
CA TYR A 227 5.87 2.21 17.19
C TYR A 227 5.62 3.69 16.89
N LEU A 228 4.39 4.05 16.51
CA LEU A 228 4.00 5.42 16.20
C LEU A 228 4.15 6.33 17.44
N GLN A 229 3.74 5.85 18.61
CA GLN A 229 3.86 6.58 19.86
C GLN A 229 5.34 6.78 20.28
N ALA A 230 6.16 5.74 20.14
CA ALA A 230 7.58 5.80 20.47
C ALA A 230 8.36 6.77 19.57
N ASN A 231 7.84 7.11 18.38
CA ASN A 231 8.45 8.01 17.40
C ASN A 231 7.71 9.34 17.24
N ASP A 232 6.72 9.64 18.11
CA ASP A 232 5.92 10.87 18.10
C ASP A 232 5.17 11.11 16.77
N LEU A 233 4.63 10.04 16.18
CA LEU A 233 3.96 10.06 14.86
C LEU A 233 2.43 10.07 14.95
N LEU A 234 1.84 10.16 16.15
CA LEU A 234 0.38 10.24 16.36
C LEU A 234 -0.15 11.65 16.17
N LYS A 235 -1.42 11.75 15.70
CA LYS A 235 -2.19 13.00 15.73
C LYS A 235 -2.72 13.31 17.12
#